data_cb3524cfb613e532e7dc415acfed653b
#
_entry.id   cb3524cfb613e532e7dc415acfed653b
#
_cell.length_a   1.000
_cell.length_b   1.000
_cell.length_c   1.000
_cell.angle_alpha   90.00
_cell.angle_beta   90.00
_cell.angle_gamma   90.00
#
_symmetry.space_group_name_H-M   'P 1'
#
loop_
_entity.id
_entity.type
_entity.pdbx_description
1 polymer ?
#
loop_
_entity_poly.entity_id
_entity_poly.type
_entity_poly.pdbx_seq_one_letter_code
_entity_poly.pdbx_strand_id
1 'polypeptide(L)'
;MKKSELSVVISALNEEKTVQNVLKRVLEVFDKHRIKGEIVFMDNHSADKTGILADQVAKNDKRVKVVHRINRPNKDLGSSLREGFENAKGNYVLIMDCDMSHSPDEIPNLLKHKNEADIIVGSRYVKGGKAEMSFRRTMISKTFNFLTKTLLNTNVKDITTGFKLYNRRVFENLSLESTGFGLHVEIFLKAINKGFTAKEIPISYMRADKKSTLNYRRQFLSYAKPVLLALKEKYFG
;
A
#
# COMPACT_ATOMS: atom_id res chain seq x y z
N MET A 1 19.50 18.81 2.11
CA MET A 1 18.65 17.95 2.96
C MET A 1 19.14 16.52 2.82
N LYS A 2 19.37 15.77 3.91
CA LYS A 2 19.71 14.34 3.83
C LYS A 2 18.53 13.60 3.19
N LYS A 3 18.81 12.76 2.18
CA LYS A 3 17.79 11.97 1.45
C LYS A 3 17.04 11.07 2.45
N SER A 4 15.71 11.06 2.42
CA SER A 4 14.88 10.15 3.23
C SER A 4 15.22 8.69 2.88
N GLU A 5 15.23 7.83 3.88
CA GLU A 5 15.38 6.39 3.68
C GLU A 5 14.05 5.78 3.24
N LEU A 6 12.96 6.19 3.90
CA LEU A 6 11.62 5.65 3.72
C LEU A 6 10.63 6.77 3.40
N SER A 7 9.76 6.55 2.42
CA SER A 7 8.52 7.30 2.24
C SER A 7 7.33 6.38 2.53
N VAL A 8 6.49 6.77 3.49
CA VAL A 8 5.20 6.11 3.73
C VAL A 8 4.13 6.86 2.96
N VAL A 9 3.58 6.22 1.92
CA VAL A 9 2.51 6.78 1.09
C VAL A 9 1.16 6.32 1.62
N ILE A 10 0.33 7.27 2.05
CA ILE A 10 -0.98 7.03 2.63
C ILE A 10 -2.03 7.77 1.80
N SER A 11 -2.98 7.04 1.20
CA SER A 11 -4.12 7.64 0.51
C SER A 11 -5.36 7.55 1.37
N ALA A 12 -6.09 8.66 1.51
CA ALA A 12 -7.29 8.75 2.33
C ALA A 12 -8.46 9.41 1.60
N LEU A 13 -9.67 8.97 1.92
CA LEU A 13 -10.93 9.56 1.50
C LEU A 13 -11.94 9.45 2.64
N ASN A 14 -12.27 10.58 3.26
CA ASN A 14 -13.21 10.67 4.39
C ASN A 14 -12.78 9.81 5.59
N GLU A 15 -11.58 10.06 6.09
CA GLU A 15 -10.93 9.36 7.20
C GLU A 15 -10.66 10.31 8.39
N GLU A 16 -11.56 11.28 8.67
CA GLU A 16 -11.37 12.27 9.75
C GLU A 16 -11.18 11.65 11.14
N LYS A 17 -11.72 10.43 11.37
CA LYS A 17 -11.60 9.74 12.66
C LYS A 17 -10.25 9.10 12.89
N THR A 18 -9.51 8.77 11.84
CA THR A 18 -8.28 7.97 11.92
C THR A 18 -7.03 8.73 11.49
N VAL A 19 -7.15 9.73 10.61
CA VAL A 19 -6.03 10.41 9.97
C VAL A 19 -4.98 10.93 10.95
N GLN A 20 -5.38 11.66 12.00
CA GLN A 20 -4.41 12.21 12.96
C GLN A 20 -3.69 11.11 13.72
N ASN A 21 -4.42 10.07 14.15
CA ASN A 21 -3.85 8.94 14.87
C ASN A 21 -2.84 8.17 14.00
N VAL A 22 -3.20 7.87 12.74
CA VAL A 22 -2.30 7.20 11.80
C VAL A 22 -1.02 7.99 11.59
N LEU A 23 -1.13 9.29 11.25
CA LEU A 23 0.04 10.14 10.99
C LEU A 23 0.96 10.26 12.22
N LYS A 24 0.39 10.54 13.40
CA LYS A 24 1.14 10.63 14.65
C LYS A 24 1.82 9.30 14.99
N ARG A 25 1.11 8.17 14.84
CA ARG A 25 1.67 6.87 15.15
C ARG A 25 2.82 6.48 14.22
N VAL A 26 2.75 6.83 12.92
CA VAL A 26 3.88 6.64 12.00
C VAL A 26 5.08 7.49 12.42
N LEU A 27 4.87 8.75 12.81
CA LEU A 27 5.93 9.63 13.30
C LEU A 27 6.58 9.10 14.59
N GLU A 28 5.78 8.63 15.54
CA GLU A 28 6.26 7.96 16.77
C GLU A 28 7.15 6.76 16.48
N VAL A 29 6.74 5.92 15.48
CA VAL A 29 7.55 4.78 15.04
C VAL A 29 8.85 5.25 14.41
N PHE A 30 8.84 6.32 13.61
CA PHE A 30 10.07 6.91 13.06
C PHE A 30 11.03 7.35 14.16
N ASP A 31 10.52 8.03 15.17
CA ASP A 31 11.33 8.54 16.29
C ASP A 31 11.88 7.39 17.15
N LYS A 32 11.01 6.47 17.56
CA LYS A 32 11.36 5.31 18.38
C LYS A 32 12.46 4.45 17.74
N HIS A 33 12.37 4.22 16.43
CA HIS A 33 13.27 3.35 15.69
C HIS A 33 14.35 4.12 14.90
N ARG A 34 14.44 5.46 15.07
CA ARG A 34 15.41 6.34 14.38
C ARG A 34 15.36 6.20 12.86
N ILE A 35 14.14 6.01 12.31
CA ILE A 35 13.91 5.88 10.88
C ILE A 35 13.96 7.28 10.24
N LYS A 36 14.82 7.49 9.24
CA LYS A 36 14.86 8.72 8.43
C LYS A 36 13.74 8.67 7.39
N GLY A 37 12.49 8.82 7.86
CA GLY A 37 11.29 8.70 7.06
C GLY A 37 10.61 10.03 6.77
N GLU A 38 9.76 10.00 5.74
CA GLU A 38 8.74 11.01 5.45
C GLU A 38 7.39 10.33 5.24
N ILE A 39 6.31 11.08 5.43
CA ILE A 39 4.95 10.66 5.11
C ILE A 39 4.47 11.51 3.93
N VAL A 40 4.00 10.85 2.86
CA VAL A 40 3.29 11.47 1.76
C VAL A 40 1.82 11.13 1.89
N PHE A 41 1.06 12.05 2.44
CA PHE A 41 -0.37 11.90 2.67
C PHE A 41 -1.16 12.47 1.49
N MET A 42 -1.94 11.62 0.84
CA MET A 42 -2.77 11.96 -0.31
C MET A 42 -4.22 12.11 0.13
N ASP A 43 -4.69 13.34 0.30
CA ASP A 43 -6.10 13.63 0.52
C ASP A 43 -6.85 13.57 -0.81
N ASN A 44 -7.63 12.52 -0.98
CA ASN A 44 -8.31 12.20 -2.22
C ASN A 44 -9.63 13.00 -2.40
N HIS A 45 -9.58 14.30 -2.12
CA HIS A 45 -10.72 15.23 -2.12
C HIS A 45 -11.79 14.81 -1.11
N SER A 46 -11.40 14.66 0.15
CA SER A 46 -12.30 14.35 1.25
C SER A 46 -13.34 15.47 1.45
N ALA A 47 -14.57 15.08 1.74
CA ALA A 47 -15.67 16.01 2.04
C ALA A 47 -15.78 16.33 3.54
N ASP A 48 -15.09 15.55 4.40
CA ASP A 48 -15.01 15.72 5.83
C ASP A 48 -13.74 16.51 6.23
N LYS A 49 -13.38 16.47 7.51
CA LYS A 49 -12.23 17.21 8.05
C LYS A 49 -10.87 16.53 7.81
N THR A 50 -10.81 15.44 7.01
CA THR A 50 -9.57 14.65 6.79
C THR A 50 -8.39 15.52 6.37
N GLY A 51 -8.55 16.33 5.32
CA GLY A 51 -7.48 17.19 4.82
C GLY A 51 -7.02 18.23 5.85
N ILE A 52 -7.97 18.92 6.52
CA ILE A 52 -7.69 19.90 7.56
C ILE A 52 -6.90 19.27 8.72
N LEU A 53 -7.30 18.08 9.15
CA LEU A 53 -6.65 17.36 10.24
C LEU A 53 -5.24 16.87 9.87
N ALA A 54 -5.03 16.48 8.60
CA ALA A 54 -3.71 16.14 8.09
C ALA A 54 -2.78 17.37 8.06
N ASP A 55 -3.27 18.54 7.60
CA ASP A 55 -2.52 19.80 7.59
C ASP A 55 -2.08 20.24 8.99
N GLN A 56 -2.93 20.03 9.99
CA GLN A 56 -2.56 20.32 11.39
C GLN A 56 -1.34 19.50 11.84
N VAL A 57 -1.25 18.21 11.44
CA VAL A 57 -0.08 17.38 11.74
C VAL A 57 1.13 17.87 10.96
N ALA A 58 0.98 18.16 9.65
CA ALA A 58 2.06 18.64 8.78
C ALA A 58 2.63 20.01 9.23
N LYS A 59 1.79 20.88 9.84
CA LYS A 59 2.24 22.15 10.42
C LYS A 59 3.23 21.93 11.57
N ASN A 60 3.02 20.89 12.35
CA ASN A 60 3.82 20.57 13.53
C ASN A 60 5.04 19.68 13.20
N ASP A 61 5.00 18.90 12.12
CA ASP A 61 6.09 18.00 11.73
C ASP A 61 6.35 18.06 10.23
N LYS A 62 7.51 18.58 9.85
CA LYS A 62 7.93 18.77 8.44
C LYS A 62 8.18 17.45 7.69
N ARG A 63 8.18 16.31 8.37
CA ARG A 63 8.26 14.99 7.74
C ARG A 63 6.93 14.59 7.08
N VAL A 64 5.82 15.27 7.38
CA VAL A 64 4.50 15.05 6.77
C VAL A 64 4.31 16.02 5.63
N LYS A 65 4.13 15.51 4.42
CA LYS A 65 3.73 16.24 3.23
C LYS A 65 2.30 15.88 2.88
N VAL A 66 1.39 16.86 2.91
CA VAL A 66 -0.01 16.68 2.49
C VAL A 66 -0.16 17.13 1.04
N VAL A 67 -0.83 16.30 0.23
CA VAL A 67 -1.20 16.60 -1.16
C VAL A 67 -2.71 16.54 -1.29
N HIS A 68 -3.36 17.68 -1.49
CA HIS A 68 -4.80 17.79 -1.70
C HIS A 68 -5.12 17.60 -3.19
N ARG A 69 -5.89 16.56 -3.52
CA ARG A 69 -6.27 16.22 -4.90
C ARG A 69 -7.60 16.85 -5.33
N ILE A 70 -7.76 18.16 -5.11
CA ILE A 70 -9.04 18.89 -5.29
C ILE A 70 -9.52 18.86 -6.75
N ASN A 71 -8.65 19.16 -7.70
CA ASN A 71 -8.98 19.34 -9.12
C ASN A 71 -8.51 18.17 -10.00
N ARG A 72 -8.49 16.95 -9.46
CA ARG A 72 -8.10 15.77 -10.24
C ARG A 72 -9.31 15.07 -10.85
N PRO A 73 -9.27 14.69 -12.14
CA PRO A 73 -10.39 14.01 -12.79
C PRO A 73 -10.68 12.64 -12.17
N ASN A 74 -9.64 11.96 -11.67
CA ASN A 74 -9.74 10.64 -11.09
C ASN A 74 -9.53 10.69 -9.59
N LYS A 75 -10.60 10.40 -8.81
CA LYS A 75 -10.59 10.34 -7.34
C LYS A 75 -10.40 8.90 -6.83
N ASP A 76 -9.89 8.01 -7.65
CA ASP A 76 -9.66 6.62 -7.28
C ASP A 76 -8.34 6.42 -6.53
N LEU A 77 -8.27 5.32 -5.79
CA LEU A 77 -7.09 4.95 -5.00
C LEU A 77 -5.83 4.80 -5.87
N GLY A 78 -5.96 4.18 -7.04
CA GLY A 78 -4.83 3.91 -7.92
C GLY A 78 -4.16 5.18 -8.41
N SER A 79 -4.92 6.16 -8.92
CA SER A 79 -4.37 7.44 -9.35
C SER A 79 -3.77 8.24 -8.19
N SER A 80 -4.38 8.13 -7.00
CA SER A 80 -3.87 8.76 -5.78
C SER A 80 -2.50 8.21 -5.38
N LEU A 81 -2.36 6.88 -5.36
CA LEU A 81 -1.10 6.25 -5.02
C LEU A 81 0.01 6.53 -6.05
N ARG A 82 -0.30 6.54 -7.36
CA ARG A 82 0.69 6.92 -8.40
C ARG A 82 1.25 8.32 -8.16
N GLU A 83 0.38 9.31 -7.93
CA GLU A 83 0.80 10.66 -7.58
C GLU A 83 1.59 10.69 -6.26
N GLY A 84 1.22 9.84 -5.30
CA GLY A 84 1.97 9.64 -4.06
C GLY A 84 3.39 9.12 -4.29
N PHE A 85 3.59 8.18 -5.22
CA PHE A 85 4.93 7.67 -5.56
C PHE A 85 5.81 8.73 -6.22
N GLU A 86 5.25 9.59 -7.06
CA GLU A 86 5.95 10.74 -7.66
C GLU A 86 6.42 11.74 -6.60
N ASN A 87 5.63 11.91 -5.56
CA ASN A 87 5.93 12.82 -4.44
C ASN A 87 6.87 12.22 -3.39
N ALA A 88 7.03 10.91 -3.36
CA ALA A 88 7.90 10.20 -2.43
C ALA A 88 9.39 10.42 -2.78
N LYS A 89 10.27 10.63 -1.79
CA LYS A 89 11.71 10.89 -1.97
C LYS A 89 12.60 9.81 -1.36
N GLY A 90 12.05 8.90 -0.57
CA GLY A 90 12.75 7.81 0.09
C GLY A 90 13.34 6.80 -0.88
N ASN A 91 14.40 6.11 -0.49
CA ASN A 91 14.96 4.99 -1.24
C ASN A 91 14.02 3.79 -1.25
N TYR A 92 13.17 3.70 -0.24
CA TYR A 92 12.10 2.72 -0.09
C TYR A 92 10.76 3.44 0.00
N VAL A 93 9.72 2.84 -0.57
CA VAL A 93 8.35 3.35 -0.53
C VAL A 93 7.45 2.29 0.09
N LEU A 94 6.81 2.62 1.20
CA LEU A 94 5.79 1.79 1.84
C LEU A 94 4.41 2.34 1.51
N ILE A 95 3.50 1.48 1.09
CA ILE A 95 2.08 1.80 0.96
C ILE A 95 1.37 1.38 2.25
N MET A 96 0.52 2.24 2.79
CA MET A 96 -0.26 1.96 4.00
C MET A 96 -1.64 2.61 3.92
N ASP A 97 -2.67 1.91 4.41
CA ASP A 97 -4.02 2.44 4.51
C ASP A 97 -4.17 3.41 5.70
N CYS A 98 -5.14 4.33 5.61
CA CYS A 98 -5.41 5.33 6.65
C CYS A 98 -6.43 4.86 7.72
N ASP A 99 -6.86 3.60 7.70
CA ASP A 99 -7.95 3.05 8.51
C ASP A 99 -7.49 2.24 9.73
N MET A 100 -6.19 2.30 10.06
CA MET A 100 -5.55 1.53 11.15
C MET A 100 -5.62 0.00 10.99
N SER A 101 -6.05 -0.51 9.84
CA SER A 101 -6.04 -1.96 9.59
C SER A 101 -4.63 -2.56 9.51
N HIS A 102 -3.66 -1.73 9.13
CA HIS A 102 -2.24 -2.02 9.20
C HIS A 102 -1.61 -1.23 10.35
N SER A 103 -0.96 -1.91 11.29
CA SER A 103 -0.28 -1.23 12.38
C SER A 103 1.02 -0.57 11.90
N PRO A 104 1.24 0.73 12.17
CA PRO A 104 2.54 1.36 11.93
C PRO A 104 3.71 0.67 12.64
N ASP A 105 3.46 -0.05 13.73
CA ASP A 105 4.47 -0.82 14.47
C ASP A 105 5.10 -1.97 13.66
N GLU A 106 4.48 -2.37 12.55
CA GLU A 106 5.05 -3.36 11.63
C GLU A 106 6.09 -2.75 10.67
N ILE A 107 6.17 -1.42 10.54
CA ILE A 107 7.12 -0.73 9.64
C ILE A 107 8.58 -1.14 9.91
N PRO A 108 9.07 -1.16 11.16
CA PRO A 108 10.45 -1.55 11.44
C PRO A 108 10.76 -2.99 11.02
N ASN A 109 9.77 -3.90 11.16
CA ASN A 109 9.91 -5.29 10.76
C ASN A 109 10.09 -5.42 9.24
N LEU A 110 9.29 -4.71 8.43
CA LEU A 110 9.47 -4.70 6.97
C LEU A 110 10.82 -4.09 6.58
N LEU A 111 11.22 -2.96 7.19
CA LEU A 111 12.49 -2.30 6.92
C LEU A 111 13.71 -3.17 7.26
N LYS A 112 13.64 -3.99 8.29
CA LYS A 112 14.70 -4.93 8.66
C LYS A 112 15.05 -5.86 7.49
N HIS A 113 14.06 -6.22 6.68
CA HIS A 113 14.20 -7.13 5.54
C HIS A 113 14.40 -6.43 4.18
N LYS A 114 14.50 -5.11 4.15
CA LYS A 114 14.53 -4.28 2.92
C LYS A 114 15.60 -4.66 1.89
N ASN A 115 16.69 -5.27 2.31
CA ASN A 115 17.79 -5.68 1.44
C ASN A 115 17.68 -7.14 0.97
N GLU A 116 16.65 -7.88 1.40
CA GLU A 116 16.52 -9.30 1.08
C GLU A 116 15.70 -9.55 -0.20
N ALA A 117 14.91 -8.55 -0.62
CA ALA A 117 14.17 -8.57 -1.88
C ALA A 117 13.80 -7.14 -2.31
N ASP A 118 13.37 -6.96 -3.55
CA ASP A 118 12.92 -5.68 -4.08
C ASP A 118 11.57 -5.24 -3.52
N ILE A 119 10.75 -6.23 -3.14
CA ILE A 119 9.41 -6.06 -2.59
C ILE A 119 9.31 -6.87 -1.31
N ILE A 120 9.09 -6.20 -0.18
CA ILE A 120 8.77 -6.86 1.09
C ILE A 120 7.26 -6.78 1.28
N VAL A 121 6.61 -7.91 1.28
CA VAL A 121 5.15 -8.05 1.37
C VAL A 121 4.76 -8.33 2.81
N GLY A 122 4.00 -7.41 3.43
CA GLY A 122 3.36 -7.67 4.71
C GLY A 122 2.22 -8.67 4.52
N SER A 123 2.46 -9.93 4.86
CA SER A 123 1.57 -11.05 4.54
C SER A 123 0.72 -11.50 5.73
N ARG A 124 -0.57 -11.64 5.48
CA ARG A 124 -1.56 -12.19 6.41
C ARG A 124 -1.58 -13.73 6.40
N TYR A 125 -0.98 -14.35 5.37
CA TYR A 125 -1.18 -15.78 5.04
C TYR A 125 0.08 -16.64 5.17
N VAL A 126 1.18 -16.08 5.61
CA VAL A 126 2.38 -16.85 6.00
C VAL A 126 2.32 -17.24 7.47
N LYS A 127 3.16 -18.18 7.91
CA LYS A 127 3.25 -18.60 9.33
C LYS A 127 3.52 -17.38 10.22
N GLY A 128 2.66 -17.15 11.20
CA GLY A 128 2.71 -15.98 12.09
C GLY A 128 1.86 -14.80 11.64
N GLY A 129 1.41 -14.76 10.38
CA GLY A 129 0.48 -13.73 9.89
C GLY A 129 -0.94 -13.93 10.44
N LYS A 130 -1.66 -12.82 10.67
CA LYS A 130 -3.03 -12.80 11.18
C LYS A 130 -3.91 -11.89 10.33
N ALA A 131 -5.19 -12.26 10.18
CA ALA A 131 -6.18 -11.47 9.44
C ALA A 131 -7.51 -11.46 10.19
N GLU A 132 -7.85 -10.35 10.82
CA GLU A 132 -9.17 -10.13 11.41
C GLU A 132 -10.15 -9.66 10.34
N MET A 133 -10.64 -10.61 9.56
CA MET A 133 -11.60 -10.36 8.46
C MET A 133 -12.80 -11.32 8.58
N SER A 134 -13.92 -10.94 7.97
CA SER A 134 -15.05 -11.88 7.85
C SER A 134 -14.64 -13.13 7.07
N PHE A 135 -15.24 -14.28 7.40
CA PHE A 135 -14.95 -15.55 6.73
C PHE A 135 -15.07 -15.44 5.19
N ARG A 136 -16.14 -14.80 4.69
CA ARG A 136 -16.32 -14.58 3.25
C ARG A 136 -15.18 -13.79 2.62
N ARG A 137 -14.76 -12.69 3.25
CA ARG A 137 -13.64 -11.86 2.74
C ARG A 137 -12.34 -12.64 2.74
N THR A 138 -12.08 -13.43 3.77
CA THR A 138 -10.91 -14.29 3.88
C THR A 138 -10.88 -15.34 2.76
N MET A 139 -12.00 -16.02 2.52
CA MET A 139 -12.11 -17.03 1.46
C MET A 139 -11.89 -16.42 0.07
N ILE A 140 -12.58 -15.32 -0.25
CA ILE A 140 -12.41 -14.62 -1.54
C ILE A 140 -10.94 -14.21 -1.75
N SER A 141 -10.33 -13.61 -0.72
CA SER A 141 -8.93 -13.18 -0.80
C SER A 141 -7.98 -14.36 -0.98
N LYS A 142 -8.13 -15.44 -0.21
CA LYS A 142 -7.28 -16.64 -0.33
C LYS A 142 -7.42 -17.32 -1.68
N THR A 143 -8.65 -17.48 -2.17
CA THR A 143 -8.91 -18.08 -3.50
C THR A 143 -8.28 -17.24 -4.61
N PHE A 144 -8.47 -15.92 -4.58
CA PHE A 144 -7.85 -15.04 -5.58
C PHE A 144 -6.31 -15.13 -5.53
N ASN A 145 -5.73 -15.05 -4.35
CA ASN A 145 -4.27 -15.15 -4.18
C ASN A 145 -3.75 -16.52 -4.66
N PHE A 146 -4.45 -17.61 -4.33
CA PHE A 146 -4.06 -18.96 -4.78
C PHE A 146 -4.08 -19.08 -6.31
N LEU A 147 -5.17 -18.63 -6.96
CA LEU A 147 -5.26 -18.66 -8.43
C LEU A 147 -4.19 -17.81 -9.09
N THR A 148 -4.00 -16.57 -8.61
CA THR A 148 -3.00 -15.65 -9.16
C THR A 148 -1.58 -16.19 -8.96
N LYS A 149 -1.28 -16.73 -7.79
CA LYS A 149 0.01 -17.38 -7.48
C LYS A 149 0.29 -18.52 -8.46
N THR A 150 -0.68 -19.40 -8.70
CA THR A 150 -0.52 -20.57 -9.58
C THR A 150 -0.34 -20.14 -11.03
N LEU A 151 -1.20 -19.26 -11.53
CA LEU A 151 -1.17 -18.79 -12.92
C LEU A 151 0.15 -18.05 -13.27
N LEU A 152 0.69 -17.31 -12.32
CA LEU A 152 1.89 -16.50 -12.53
C LEU A 152 3.17 -17.16 -12.00
N ASN A 153 3.06 -18.37 -11.44
CA ASN A 153 4.18 -19.12 -10.88
C ASN A 153 5.04 -18.29 -9.90
N THR A 154 4.38 -17.63 -8.96
CA THR A 154 5.04 -16.88 -7.89
C THR A 154 4.89 -17.62 -6.56
N ASN A 155 5.83 -17.45 -5.63
CA ASN A 155 5.75 -18.07 -4.31
C ASN A 155 4.99 -17.22 -3.28
N VAL A 156 4.59 -15.98 -3.63
CA VAL A 156 3.90 -15.06 -2.72
C VAL A 156 2.45 -15.48 -2.49
N LYS A 157 2.04 -15.56 -1.22
CA LYS A 157 0.71 -16.01 -0.78
C LYS A 157 -0.28 -14.86 -0.61
N ASP A 158 0.20 -13.62 -0.41
CA ASP A 158 -0.63 -12.44 -0.17
C ASP A 158 -0.34 -11.31 -1.17
N ILE A 159 -0.73 -11.53 -2.43
CA ILE A 159 -0.55 -10.56 -3.51
C ILE A 159 -1.47 -9.34 -3.33
N THR A 160 -2.64 -9.55 -2.71
CA THR A 160 -3.69 -8.53 -2.59
C THR A 160 -3.52 -7.55 -1.44
N THR A 161 -2.58 -7.77 -0.52
CA THR A 161 -2.33 -6.81 0.56
C THR A 161 -1.88 -5.46 0.01
N GLY A 162 -2.35 -4.36 0.61
CA GLY A 162 -1.84 -3.01 0.34
C GLY A 162 -0.53 -2.70 1.06
N PHE A 163 -0.20 -3.44 2.12
CA PHE A 163 0.95 -3.17 2.98
C PHE A 163 2.22 -3.81 2.44
N LYS A 164 2.90 -3.10 1.54
CA LYS A 164 4.13 -3.54 0.89
C LYS A 164 5.19 -2.44 0.90
N LEU A 165 6.41 -2.84 1.20
CA LEU A 165 7.60 -2.00 1.10
C LEU A 165 8.30 -2.31 -0.23
N TYR A 166 8.53 -1.30 -1.03
CA TYR A 166 9.16 -1.41 -2.34
C TYR A 166 10.51 -0.69 -2.35
N ASN A 167 11.51 -1.27 -2.96
CA ASN A 167 12.65 -0.50 -3.42
C ASN A 167 12.17 0.49 -4.49
N ARG A 168 12.58 1.76 -4.42
CA ARG A 168 12.15 2.82 -5.37
C ARG A 168 12.37 2.43 -6.83
N ARG A 169 13.45 1.71 -7.14
CA ARG A 169 13.75 1.26 -8.51
C ARG A 169 12.63 0.44 -9.16
N VAL A 170 11.74 -0.16 -8.38
CA VAL A 170 10.57 -0.87 -8.89
C VAL A 170 9.66 0.10 -9.65
N PHE A 171 9.40 1.29 -9.09
CA PHE A 171 8.50 2.28 -9.71
C PHE A 171 9.12 2.95 -10.94
N GLU A 172 10.43 3.11 -10.98
CA GLU A 172 11.14 3.74 -12.11
C GLU A 172 11.03 2.91 -13.41
N ASN A 173 10.70 1.63 -13.27
CA ASN A 173 10.63 0.68 -14.37
C ASN A 173 9.19 0.22 -14.72
N LEU A 174 8.17 0.77 -14.06
CA LEU A 174 6.79 0.34 -14.26
C LEU A 174 5.90 1.46 -14.80
N SER A 175 5.20 1.19 -15.90
CA SER A 175 4.03 1.98 -16.31
C SER A 175 2.80 1.43 -15.60
N LEU A 176 2.13 2.24 -14.79
CA LEU A 176 1.02 1.84 -13.93
C LEU A 176 -0.28 2.53 -14.38
N GLU A 177 -1.32 1.73 -14.62
CA GLU A 177 -2.58 2.21 -15.21
C GLU A 177 -3.81 1.89 -14.36
N SER A 178 -3.74 0.87 -13.51
CA SER A 178 -4.90 0.39 -12.75
C SER A 178 -5.49 1.46 -11.84
N THR A 179 -6.79 1.45 -11.76
CA THR A 179 -7.58 2.25 -10.82
C THR A 179 -7.93 1.43 -9.58
N GLY A 180 -8.26 2.12 -8.49
CA GLY A 180 -8.69 1.47 -7.25
C GLY A 180 -7.65 0.49 -6.70
N PHE A 181 -8.14 -0.56 -6.04
CA PHE A 181 -7.28 -1.58 -5.39
C PHE A 181 -6.49 -2.46 -6.37
N GLY A 182 -6.85 -2.46 -7.65
CA GLY A 182 -6.12 -3.20 -8.68
C GLY A 182 -4.66 -2.78 -8.81
N LEU A 183 -4.33 -1.54 -8.43
CA LEU A 183 -2.96 -1.04 -8.48
C LEU A 183 -2.00 -1.87 -7.62
N HIS A 184 -2.41 -2.32 -6.43
CA HIS A 184 -1.54 -3.15 -5.57
C HIS A 184 -1.16 -4.48 -6.24
N VAL A 185 -2.08 -5.03 -7.02
CA VAL A 185 -1.86 -6.26 -7.79
C VAL A 185 -1.02 -5.96 -9.03
N GLU A 186 -1.32 -4.88 -9.75
CA GLU A 186 -0.59 -4.47 -10.94
C GLU A 186 0.91 -4.24 -10.67
N ILE A 187 1.23 -3.44 -9.63
CA ILE A 187 2.62 -3.15 -9.25
C ILE A 187 3.36 -4.48 -9.03
N PHE A 188 2.77 -5.36 -8.20
CA PHE A 188 3.39 -6.62 -7.84
C PHE A 188 3.63 -7.49 -9.08
N LEU A 189 2.62 -7.69 -9.92
CA LEU A 189 2.70 -8.60 -11.05
C LEU A 189 3.64 -8.08 -12.14
N LYS A 190 3.56 -6.79 -12.48
CA LYS A 190 4.49 -6.18 -13.44
C LYS A 190 5.93 -6.21 -12.93
N ALA A 191 6.15 -6.02 -11.64
CA ALA A 191 7.48 -6.12 -11.05
C ALA A 191 8.03 -7.56 -11.15
N ILE A 192 7.24 -8.58 -10.77
CA ILE A 192 7.67 -9.98 -10.86
C ILE A 192 7.96 -10.38 -12.32
N ASN A 193 7.13 -9.97 -13.29
CA ASN A 193 7.38 -10.24 -14.71
C ASN A 193 8.67 -9.59 -15.23
N LYS A 194 9.09 -8.46 -14.64
CA LYS A 194 10.37 -7.79 -14.94
C LYS A 194 11.57 -8.35 -14.14
N GLY A 195 11.39 -9.43 -13.40
CA GLY A 195 12.46 -10.10 -12.65
C GLY A 195 12.76 -9.52 -11.27
N PHE A 196 11.96 -8.57 -10.75
CA PHE A 196 12.10 -8.12 -9.38
C PHE A 196 11.72 -9.22 -8.39
N THR A 197 12.42 -9.28 -7.28
CA THR A 197 12.24 -10.29 -6.24
C THR A 197 11.26 -9.85 -5.17
N ALA A 198 10.57 -10.83 -4.53
CA ALA A 198 9.65 -10.56 -3.44
C ALA A 198 9.85 -11.52 -2.26
N LYS A 199 9.70 -10.99 -1.03
CA LYS A 199 9.74 -11.75 0.22
C LYS A 199 8.54 -11.39 1.09
N GLU A 200 7.91 -12.40 1.69
CA GLU A 200 6.80 -12.21 2.62
C GLU A 200 7.26 -12.18 4.08
N ILE A 201 6.75 -11.22 4.81
CA ILE A 201 6.95 -11.05 6.26
C ILE A 201 5.58 -11.11 6.93
N PRO A 202 5.40 -11.90 8.01
CA PRO A 202 4.12 -11.97 8.70
C PRO A 202 3.74 -10.64 9.31
N ILE A 203 2.48 -10.25 9.15
CA ILE A 203 1.88 -9.08 9.80
C ILE A 203 0.55 -9.43 10.44
N SER A 204 0.09 -8.58 11.35
CA SER A 204 -1.25 -8.61 11.89
C SER A 204 -2.12 -7.57 11.19
N TYR A 205 -3.14 -8.03 10.47
CA TYR A 205 -4.15 -7.18 9.87
C TYR A 205 -5.36 -7.14 10.80
N MET A 206 -5.68 -5.96 11.31
CA MET A 206 -6.79 -5.75 12.23
C MET A 206 -8.05 -5.35 11.46
N ARG A 207 -9.20 -5.58 12.07
CA ARG A 207 -10.46 -5.10 11.51
C ARG A 207 -10.51 -3.59 11.67
N ALA A 208 -10.67 -2.85 10.56
CA ALA A 208 -10.93 -1.43 10.61
C ALA A 208 -12.25 -1.15 11.36
N ASP A 209 -12.29 -0.09 12.17
CA ASP A 209 -13.50 0.31 12.93
C ASP A 209 -14.67 0.72 12.03
N LYS A 210 -14.38 1.09 10.80
CA LYS A 210 -15.36 1.50 9.80
C LYS A 210 -15.94 0.28 9.09
N LYS A 211 -17.26 0.23 8.93
CA LYS A 211 -17.90 -0.76 8.04
C LYS A 211 -17.26 -0.62 6.65
N SER A 212 -16.67 -1.70 6.16
CA SER A 212 -16.05 -1.72 4.84
C SER A 212 -17.11 -1.36 3.77
N THR A 213 -16.87 -0.28 3.03
CA THR A 213 -17.66 0.14 1.88
C THR A 213 -17.32 -0.65 0.62
N LEU A 214 -16.51 -1.70 0.76
CA LEU A 214 -15.99 -2.48 -0.36
C LEU A 214 -17.11 -3.24 -1.07
N ASN A 215 -17.36 -2.89 -2.32
CA ASN A 215 -18.13 -3.69 -3.24
C ASN A 215 -17.24 -4.82 -3.76
N TYR A 216 -17.44 -6.05 -3.26
CA TYR A 216 -16.63 -7.22 -3.60
C TYR A 216 -16.57 -7.51 -5.11
N ARG A 217 -17.67 -7.30 -5.86
CA ARG A 217 -17.69 -7.48 -7.32
C ARG A 217 -16.76 -6.48 -8.00
N ARG A 218 -16.87 -5.19 -7.63
CA ARG A 218 -16.03 -4.13 -8.19
C ARG A 218 -14.55 -4.34 -7.84
N GLN A 219 -14.26 -4.79 -6.63
CA GLN A 219 -12.91 -5.11 -6.18
C GLN A 219 -12.33 -6.29 -6.96
N PHE A 220 -13.10 -7.38 -7.11
CA PHE A 220 -12.69 -8.55 -7.90
C PHE A 220 -12.37 -8.16 -9.35
N LEU A 221 -13.24 -7.41 -10.01
CA LEU A 221 -13.00 -6.92 -11.36
C LEU A 221 -11.75 -6.02 -11.46
N SER A 222 -11.50 -5.18 -10.44
CA SER A 222 -10.29 -4.35 -10.41
C SER A 222 -9.00 -5.17 -10.31
N TYR A 223 -9.04 -6.34 -9.69
CA TYR A 223 -7.91 -7.26 -9.63
C TYR A 223 -7.76 -8.13 -10.87
N ALA A 224 -8.86 -8.49 -11.53
CA ALA A 224 -8.84 -9.37 -12.70
C ALA A 224 -8.08 -8.76 -13.89
N LYS A 225 -8.29 -7.47 -14.16
CA LYS A 225 -7.62 -6.78 -15.29
C LYS A 225 -6.09 -6.84 -15.19
N PRO A 226 -5.44 -6.45 -14.06
CA PRO A 226 -3.99 -6.60 -13.92
C PRO A 226 -3.48 -8.03 -14.08
N VAL A 227 -4.22 -9.01 -13.56
CA VAL A 227 -3.85 -10.43 -13.70
C VAL A 227 -3.86 -10.87 -15.17
N LEU A 228 -4.93 -10.52 -15.91
CA LEU A 228 -5.02 -10.85 -17.34
C LEU A 228 -3.91 -10.19 -18.16
N LEU A 229 -3.59 -8.91 -17.87
CA LEU A 229 -2.49 -8.22 -18.54
C LEU A 229 -1.13 -8.87 -18.22
N ALA A 230 -0.88 -9.21 -16.97
CA ALA A 230 0.36 -9.87 -16.57
C ALA A 230 0.51 -11.27 -17.20
N LEU A 231 -0.58 -12.02 -17.35
CA LEU A 231 -0.59 -13.30 -18.06
C LEU A 231 -0.29 -13.10 -19.54
N LYS A 232 -0.89 -12.09 -20.17
CA LYS A 232 -0.62 -11.77 -21.58
C LYS A 232 0.85 -11.44 -21.79
N GLU A 233 1.43 -10.56 -20.96
CA GLU A 233 2.86 -10.22 -21.03
C GLU A 233 3.76 -11.44 -20.81
N LYS A 234 3.40 -12.34 -19.88
CA LYS A 234 4.22 -13.50 -19.53
C LYS A 234 4.23 -14.59 -20.61
N TYR A 235 3.09 -14.83 -21.28
CA TYR A 235 2.94 -15.98 -22.18
C TYR A 235 2.87 -15.61 -23.68
N PHE A 236 2.68 -14.33 -24.00
CA PHE A 236 2.48 -13.85 -25.38
C PHE A 236 3.30 -12.58 -25.71
N GLY A 237 4.05 -12.04 -24.77
CA GLY A 237 5.00 -10.93 -24.95
C GLY A 237 6.40 -11.47 -25.00
#